data_214c8ee4317240a27541e12960249ede
#
_entry.id   214c8ee4317240a27541e12960249ede
#
_cell.length_a   1.000
_cell.length_b   1.000
_cell.length_c   1.000
_cell.angle_alpha   90.00
_cell.angle_beta   90.00
_cell.angle_gamma   90.00
#
_symmetry.space_group_name_H-M   'P 1'
#
loop_
_entity.id
_entity.type
_entity.pdbx_description
1 polymer ?
#
loop_
_entity_poly.entity_id
_entity_poly.type
_entity_poly.pdbx_seq_one_letter_code
_entity_poly.pdbx_strand_id
1 'polypeptide(L)'
;MKILVCDTSNSNCSAGVFEDGKEICYELSFETLTHSETFMPLVHRVMAKANVKHEDLDCYAVTVGPGSFTGIRIGIAAVKGMALASGKKCIAVSSTEALARSCENATMTPREETLIIPAIDARNNRVFAQAAEEDTLKPLLPENAYDADDLVSKIEKIPEIIYGKRRQILVVGSGASVMKKAFENAKSKLNIYCAPGAAIMPKGVALSAFAGKEMIDAIDLKASYCAVSQAERLKKNG
;
A
#
# COMPACT_ATOMS: atom_id res chain seq x y z
N MET A 1 -17.14 13.96 -3.75
CA MET A 1 -15.96 14.19 -2.88
C MET A 1 -14.71 14.19 -3.75
N LYS A 2 -13.99 15.33 -3.74
CA LYS A 2 -12.75 15.52 -4.52
C LYS A 2 -11.55 15.41 -3.60
N ILE A 3 -10.62 14.51 -3.91
CA ILE A 3 -9.48 14.20 -3.06
C ILE A 3 -8.17 14.27 -3.83
N LEU A 4 -7.09 14.71 -3.17
CA LEU A 4 -5.72 14.49 -3.60
C LEU A 4 -5.19 13.26 -2.88
N VAL A 5 -4.76 12.25 -3.63
CA VAL A 5 -4.16 11.03 -3.09
C VAL A 5 -2.65 11.05 -3.30
N CYS A 6 -1.90 10.51 -2.34
CA CYS A 6 -0.45 10.56 -2.30
C CYS A 6 0.15 9.23 -1.83
N ASP A 7 1.23 8.80 -2.45
CA ASP A 7 2.06 7.69 -1.98
C ASP A 7 3.55 7.99 -2.12
N THR A 8 4.28 7.69 -1.06
CA THR A 8 5.76 7.76 -0.99
C THR A 8 6.31 6.57 -0.18
N SER A 9 5.49 5.55 0.03
CA SER A 9 5.81 4.44 0.95
C SER A 9 6.74 3.38 0.36
N ASN A 10 6.97 3.43 -0.96
CA ASN A 10 7.79 2.47 -1.71
C ASN A 10 8.90 3.16 -2.52
N SER A 11 9.45 2.43 -3.51
CA SER A 11 10.49 2.95 -4.42
C SER A 11 9.99 3.99 -5.42
N ASN A 12 8.69 4.02 -5.68
CA ASN A 12 8.03 5.04 -6.47
C ASN A 12 7.37 6.09 -5.58
N CYS A 13 7.17 7.29 -6.10
CA CYS A 13 6.25 8.24 -5.52
C CYS A 13 5.14 8.59 -6.51
N SER A 14 3.95 8.86 -5.99
CA SER A 14 2.81 9.15 -6.83
C SER A 14 1.84 10.13 -6.17
N ALA A 15 1.10 10.86 -7.01
CA ALA A 15 -0.05 11.65 -6.59
C ALA A 15 -1.14 11.61 -7.67
N GLY A 16 -2.39 11.84 -7.26
CA GLY A 16 -3.51 11.90 -8.18
C GLY A 16 -4.69 12.66 -7.59
N VAL A 17 -5.48 13.29 -8.46
CA VAL A 17 -6.76 13.91 -8.11
C VAL A 17 -7.88 13.02 -8.57
N PHE A 18 -8.80 12.72 -7.66
CA PHE A 18 -9.97 11.88 -7.89
C PHE A 18 -11.23 12.59 -7.41
N GLU A 19 -12.34 12.40 -8.10
CA GLU A 19 -13.64 12.91 -7.71
C GLU A 19 -14.68 11.79 -7.77
N ASP A 20 -15.33 11.52 -6.64
CA ASP A 20 -16.33 10.45 -6.48
C ASP A 20 -15.86 9.09 -7.01
N GLY A 21 -14.60 8.75 -6.71
CA GLY A 21 -13.96 7.52 -7.14
C GLY A 21 -13.45 7.51 -8.59
N LYS A 22 -13.73 8.56 -9.36
CA LYS A 22 -13.26 8.70 -10.74
C LYS A 22 -11.96 9.46 -10.79
N GLU A 23 -11.04 8.96 -11.60
CA GLU A 23 -9.75 9.60 -11.86
C GLU A 23 -9.93 10.87 -12.70
N ILE A 24 -9.35 11.99 -12.23
CA ILE A 24 -9.22 13.21 -13.02
C ILE A 24 -7.83 13.24 -13.64
N CYS A 25 -6.78 13.10 -12.84
CA CYS A 25 -5.40 13.11 -13.28
C CYS A 25 -4.50 12.45 -12.25
N TYR A 26 -3.44 11.77 -12.67
CA TYR A 26 -2.40 11.30 -11.78
C TYR A 26 -1.03 11.30 -12.45
N GLU A 27 0.02 11.23 -11.65
CA GLU A 27 1.40 10.96 -12.07
C GLU A 27 2.08 9.98 -11.12
N LEU A 28 2.99 9.18 -11.70
CA LEU A 28 3.95 8.35 -10.97
C LEU A 28 5.36 8.78 -11.35
N SER A 29 6.27 8.71 -10.40
CA SER A 29 7.71 8.83 -10.66
C SER A 29 8.44 7.60 -10.13
N PHE A 30 9.27 7.02 -10.98
CA PHE A 30 10.24 5.96 -10.66
C PHE A 30 11.68 6.50 -10.70
N GLU A 31 11.83 7.82 -10.60
CA GLU A 31 13.13 8.46 -10.64
C GLU A 31 14.01 8.04 -9.46
N THR A 32 15.31 7.98 -9.72
CA THR A 32 16.34 7.68 -8.70
C THR A 32 16.57 8.82 -7.72
N LEU A 33 15.97 9.98 -7.96
CA LEU A 33 15.99 11.13 -7.04
C LEU A 33 15.27 10.79 -5.73
N THR A 34 15.63 11.48 -4.68
CA THR A 34 15.00 11.27 -3.38
C THR A 34 13.53 11.72 -3.41
N HIS A 35 12.65 11.02 -2.68
CA HIS A 35 11.23 11.40 -2.59
C HIS A 35 11.04 12.84 -2.12
N SER A 36 11.97 13.39 -1.33
CA SER A 36 11.93 14.79 -0.88
C SER A 36 12.08 15.79 -2.01
N GLU A 37 12.79 15.44 -3.08
CA GLU A 37 12.99 16.30 -4.25
C GLU A 37 11.88 16.11 -5.29
N THR A 38 11.36 14.89 -5.41
CA THR A 38 10.42 14.50 -6.47
C THR A 38 8.97 14.79 -6.10
N PHE A 39 8.58 14.59 -4.81
CA PHE A 39 7.19 14.50 -4.42
C PHE A 39 6.41 15.82 -4.57
N MET A 40 6.90 16.93 -4.01
CA MET A 40 6.17 18.20 -4.09
C MET A 40 6.05 18.74 -5.54
N PRO A 41 7.10 18.71 -6.39
CA PRO A 41 6.95 19.03 -7.80
C PRO A 41 5.92 18.15 -8.53
N LEU A 42 5.83 16.86 -8.18
CA LEU A 42 4.85 15.95 -8.75
C LEU A 42 3.41 16.35 -8.34
N VAL A 43 3.19 16.64 -7.05
CA VAL A 43 1.91 17.16 -6.56
C VAL A 43 1.49 18.44 -7.30
N HIS A 44 2.40 19.39 -7.46
CA HIS A 44 2.11 20.63 -8.18
C HIS A 44 1.70 20.37 -9.65
N ARG A 45 2.39 19.47 -10.34
CA ARG A 45 2.04 19.13 -11.74
C ARG A 45 0.66 18.49 -11.84
N VAL A 46 0.35 17.56 -10.93
CA VAL A 46 -0.96 16.86 -10.90
C VAL A 46 -2.09 17.85 -10.64
N MET A 47 -1.95 18.72 -9.65
CA MET A 47 -2.94 19.75 -9.32
C MET A 47 -3.16 20.70 -10.48
N ALA A 48 -2.07 21.17 -11.13
CA ALA A 48 -2.14 22.05 -12.30
C ALA A 48 -2.83 21.37 -13.50
N LYS A 49 -2.47 20.11 -13.82
CA LYS A 49 -3.10 19.33 -14.89
C LYS A 49 -4.59 19.07 -14.64
N ALA A 50 -4.96 18.82 -13.40
CA ALA A 50 -6.34 18.65 -12.98
C ALA A 50 -7.13 19.98 -12.96
N ASN A 51 -6.45 21.13 -13.07
CA ASN A 51 -7.02 22.47 -12.88
C ASN A 51 -7.76 22.59 -11.52
N VAL A 52 -7.14 22.07 -10.45
CA VAL A 52 -7.71 22.02 -9.09
C VAL A 52 -6.77 22.74 -8.13
N LYS A 53 -7.33 23.58 -7.27
CA LYS A 53 -6.61 24.25 -6.18
C LYS A 53 -6.83 23.49 -4.88
N HIS A 54 -6.03 23.79 -3.85
CA HIS A 54 -6.17 23.16 -2.53
C HIS A 54 -7.53 23.44 -1.86
N GLU A 55 -8.11 24.59 -2.13
CA GLU A 55 -9.43 24.99 -1.65
C GLU A 55 -10.55 24.12 -2.23
N ASP A 56 -10.40 23.64 -3.45
CA ASP A 56 -11.37 22.83 -4.19
C ASP A 56 -11.42 21.38 -3.71
N LEU A 57 -10.43 20.94 -2.93
CA LEU A 57 -10.38 19.59 -2.38
C LEU A 57 -11.28 19.47 -1.14
N ASP A 58 -11.88 18.31 -0.95
CA ASP A 58 -12.59 17.97 0.29
C ASP A 58 -11.63 17.42 1.35
N CYS A 59 -10.64 16.63 0.94
CA CYS A 59 -9.61 16.09 1.83
C CYS A 59 -8.37 15.61 1.06
N TYR A 60 -7.36 15.18 1.83
CA TYR A 60 -6.15 14.53 1.35
C TYR A 60 -6.13 13.07 1.81
N ALA A 61 -5.68 12.16 0.95
CA ALA A 61 -5.41 10.78 1.35
C ALA A 61 -3.93 10.46 1.14
N VAL A 62 -3.31 9.77 2.08
CA VAL A 62 -1.89 9.40 1.99
C VAL A 62 -1.64 8.03 2.57
N THR A 63 -0.73 7.28 1.96
CA THR A 63 -0.24 6.03 2.53
C THR A 63 0.58 6.31 3.80
N VAL A 64 0.20 5.65 4.88
CA VAL A 64 0.84 5.83 6.20
C VAL A 64 1.77 4.67 6.58
N GLY A 65 1.94 3.72 5.69
CA GLY A 65 2.73 2.51 5.91
C GLY A 65 1.85 1.24 5.89
N PRO A 66 2.52 0.09 6.02
CA PRO A 66 3.97 -0.13 6.15
C PRO A 66 4.78 0.14 4.88
N GLY A 67 6.11 0.32 5.00
CA GLY A 67 7.00 0.55 3.86
C GLY A 67 8.29 1.29 4.24
N SER A 68 8.80 2.09 3.30
CA SER A 68 9.99 2.92 3.50
C SER A 68 9.81 3.91 4.64
N PHE A 69 10.61 3.76 5.69
CA PHE A 69 10.55 4.62 6.88
C PHE A 69 10.72 6.12 6.57
N THR A 70 11.67 6.44 5.69
CA THR A 70 11.90 7.81 5.24
C THR A 70 10.80 8.28 4.30
N GLY A 71 10.43 7.44 3.32
CA GLY A 71 9.39 7.78 2.35
C GLY A 71 8.06 8.12 3.01
N ILE A 72 7.55 7.26 3.89
CA ILE A 72 6.30 7.47 4.62
C ILE A 72 6.29 8.82 5.36
N ARG A 73 7.40 9.17 6.01
CA ARG A 73 7.51 10.45 6.74
C ARG A 73 7.49 11.67 5.82
N ILE A 74 8.11 11.57 4.65
CA ILE A 74 8.08 12.64 3.63
C ILE A 74 6.63 12.89 3.18
N GLY A 75 5.90 11.83 2.80
CA GLY A 75 4.51 11.95 2.36
C GLY A 75 3.60 12.51 3.46
N ILE A 76 3.69 11.95 4.66
CA ILE A 76 2.88 12.41 5.80
C ILE A 76 3.19 13.87 6.13
N ALA A 77 4.45 14.28 6.19
CA ALA A 77 4.81 15.66 6.53
C ALA A 77 4.30 16.65 5.47
N ALA A 78 4.45 16.33 4.19
CA ALA A 78 3.96 17.16 3.11
C ALA A 78 2.42 17.26 3.11
N VAL A 79 1.72 16.13 3.24
CA VAL A 79 0.24 16.13 3.28
C VAL A 79 -0.28 16.86 4.51
N LYS A 80 0.34 16.68 5.69
CA LYS A 80 0.01 17.47 6.88
C LYS A 80 0.15 18.97 6.63
N GLY A 81 1.26 19.38 6.04
CA GLY A 81 1.49 20.80 5.72
C GLY A 81 0.42 21.37 4.79
N MET A 82 0.10 20.66 3.70
CA MET A 82 -0.95 21.06 2.76
C MET A 82 -2.33 21.10 3.41
N ALA A 83 -2.68 20.10 4.18
CA ALA A 83 -3.97 19.99 4.85
C ALA A 83 -4.16 21.07 5.93
N LEU A 84 -3.13 21.35 6.73
CA LEU A 84 -3.15 22.43 7.71
C LEU A 84 -3.30 23.81 7.06
N ALA A 85 -2.56 24.06 5.98
CA ALA A 85 -2.62 25.33 5.25
C ALA A 85 -3.98 25.58 4.58
N SER A 86 -4.66 24.53 4.12
CA SER A 86 -5.97 24.61 3.46
C SER A 86 -7.17 24.36 4.39
N GLY A 87 -6.93 24.03 5.66
CA GLY A 87 -8.00 23.72 6.64
C GLY A 87 -8.75 22.43 6.32
N LYS A 88 -8.11 21.47 5.61
CA LYS A 88 -8.76 20.22 5.19
C LYS A 88 -8.35 19.04 6.08
N LYS A 89 -9.18 18.00 6.08
CA LYS A 89 -8.92 16.74 6.76
C LYS A 89 -8.05 15.78 5.93
N CYS A 90 -7.58 14.74 6.59
CA CYS A 90 -6.77 13.69 5.97
C CYS A 90 -7.42 12.31 6.11
N ILE A 91 -7.12 11.42 5.18
CA ILE A 91 -7.45 9.99 5.24
C ILE A 91 -6.14 9.21 5.26
N ALA A 92 -5.94 8.40 6.30
CA ALA A 92 -4.81 7.51 6.43
C ALA A 92 -5.09 6.19 5.69
N VAL A 93 -4.22 5.81 4.75
CA VAL A 93 -4.37 4.61 3.93
C VAL A 93 -3.24 3.62 4.22
N SER A 94 -3.57 2.34 4.44
CA SER A 94 -2.56 1.28 4.52
C SER A 94 -1.88 1.08 3.16
N SER A 95 -0.55 0.98 3.16
CA SER A 95 0.23 0.74 1.93
C SER A 95 -0.06 -0.65 1.33
N THR A 96 -0.28 -1.68 2.14
CA THR A 96 -0.61 -3.02 1.65
C THR A 96 -2.03 -3.07 1.10
N GLU A 97 -3.00 -2.37 1.72
CA GLU A 97 -4.35 -2.26 1.16
C GLU A 97 -4.35 -1.50 -0.18
N ALA A 98 -3.65 -0.36 -0.25
CA ALA A 98 -3.51 0.40 -1.49
C ALA A 98 -2.84 -0.43 -2.60
N LEU A 99 -1.84 -1.25 -2.25
CA LEU A 99 -1.17 -2.15 -3.18
C LEU A 99 -2.13 -3.23 -3.71
N ALA A 100 -2.91 -3.86 -2.83
CA ALA A 100 -3.92 -4.83 -3.24
C ALA A 100 -4.94 -4.22 -4.21
N ARG A 101 -5.49 -3.06 -3.88
CA ARG A 101 -6.46 -2.34 -4.74
C ARG A 101 -5.83 -1.83 -6.05
N SER A 102 -4.52 -1.62 -6.08
CA SER A 102 -3.79 -1.26 -7.31
C SER A 102 -3.72 -2.41 -8.31
N CYS A 103 -3.89 -3.64 -7.83
CA CYS A 103 -3.79 -4.86 -8.61
C CYS A 103 -5.16 -5.50 -8.90
N GLU A 104 -6.27 -4.79 -8.69
CA GLU A 104 -7.60 -5.28 -9.05
C GLU A 104 -7.64 -5.71 -10.53
N ASN A 105 -8.17 -6.92 -10.78
CA ASN A 105 -8.22 -7.56 -12.09
C ASN A 105 -6.84 -7.95 -12.68
N ALA A 106 -5.82 -8.12 -11.85
CA ALA A 106 -4.50 -8.56 -12.31
C ALA A 106 -4.43 -10.05 -12.66
N THR A 107 -5.49 -10.82 -12.38
CA THR A 107 -5.57 -12.27 -12.70
C THR A 107 -6.67 -12.58 -13.68
N MET A 108 -6.51 -13.69 -14.41
CA MET A 108 -7.57 -14.28 -15.26
C MET A 108 -8.46 -15.25 -14.48
N THR A 109 -8.11 -15.56 -13.24
CA THR A 109 -8.89 -16.43 -12.34
C THR A 109 -10.00 -15.60 -11.67
N PRO A 110 -11.17 -16.18 -11.40
CA PRO A 110 -12.21 -15.50 -10.65
C PRO A 110 -11.70 -14.97 -9.31
N ARG A 111 -12.01 -13.73 -8.99
CA ARG A 111 -11.54 -13.05 -7.76
C ARG A 111 -12.01 -13.78 -6.50
N GLU A 112 -13.19 -14.38 -6.55
CA GLU A 112 -13.75 -15.18 -5.44
C GLU A 112 -12.94 -16.44 -5.14
N GLU A 113 -12.10 -16.91 -6.09
CA GLU A 113 -11.21 -18.06 -5.92
C GLU A 113 -9.77 -17.65 -5.61
N THR A 114 -9.48 -16.35 -5.53
CA THR A 114 -8.11 -15.83 -5.36
C THR A 114 -7.90 -15.27 -3.95
N LEU A 115 -6.78 -15.63 -3.35
CA LEU A 115 -6.22 -14.99 -2.18
C LEU A 115 -5.16 -13.98 -2.65
N ILE A 116 -5.29 -12.71 -2.26
CA ILE A 116 -4.29 -11.69 -2.55
C ILE A 116 -3.36 -11.48 -1.35
N ILE A 117 -2.06 -11.42 -1.64
CA ILE A 117 -1.01 -11.14 -0.66
C ILE A 117 -0.22 -9.93 -1.15
N PRO A 118 -0.64 -8.71 -0.79
CA PRO A 118 0.20 -7.54 -0.98
C PRO A 118 1.40 -7.64 -0.04
N ALA A 119 2.60 -7.71 -0.62
CA ALA A 119 3.85 -7.90 0.09
C ALA A 119 4.86 -6.82 -0.27
N ILE A 120 5.36 -6.10 0.73
CA ILE A 120 6.42 -5.10 0.60
C ILE A 120 7.69 -5.66 1.23
N ASP A 121 8.81 -5.63 0.51
CA ASP A 121 10.09 -6.15 1.02
C ASP A 121 10.54 -5.37 2.26
N ALA A 122 10.67 -6.08 3.38
CA ALA A 122 11.16 -5.54 4.66
C ALA A 122 12.62 -5.94 4.95
N ARG A 123 13.32 -6.48 3.92
CA ARG A 123 14.70 -7.00 3.96
C ARG A 123 14.87 -8.22 4.89
N ASN A 124 16.00 -8.93 4.73
CA ASN A 124 16.39 -10.07 5.57
C ASN A 124 15.30 -11.15 5.63
N ASN A 125 14.81 -11.63 4.50
CA ASN A 125 13.74 -12.65 4.38
C ASN A 125 12.42 -12.26 5.05
N ARG A 126 12.16 -10.96 5.20
CA ARG A 126 10.93 -10.45 5.82
C ARG A 126 10.12 -9.63 4.83
N VAL A 127 8.81 -9.64 5.03
CA VAL A 127 7.87 -8.85 4.26
C VAL A 127 6.89 -8.14 5.20
N PHE A 128 6.49 -6.93 4.83
CA PHE A 128 5.24 -6.35 5.34
C PHE A 128 4.14 -6.86 4.44
N ALA A 129 3.21 -7.59 5.01
CA ALA A 129 2.16 -8.23 4.22
C ALA A 129 0.87 -8.40 5.03
N GLN A 130 -0.19 -8.65 4.31
CA GLN A 130 -1.43 -9.25 4.80
C GLN A 130 -1.85 -10.34 3.81
N ALA A 131 -2.75 -11.23 4.21
CA ALA A 131 -3.44 -12.10 3.28
C ALA A 131 -4.93 -11.79 3.35
N ALA A 132 -5.55 -11.56 2.20
CA ALA A 132 -6.95 -11.16 2.10
C ALA A 132 -7.65 -11.86 0.93
N GLU A 133 -8.96 -11.95 0.99
CA GLU A 133 -9.79 -12.31 -0.16
C GLU A 133 -9.64 -11.23 -1.24
N GLU A 134 -9.41 -11.58 -2.49
CA GLU A 134 -9.19 -10.57 -3.54
C GLU A 134 -10.45 -9.75 -3.85
N ASP A 135 -11.61 -10.37 -3.78
CA ASP A 135 -12.90 -9.77 -4.12
C ASP A 135 -13.39 -8.75 -3.09
N THR A 136 -13.25 -9.08 -1.81
CA THR A 136 -13.77 -8.28 -0.69
C THR A 136 -12.70 -7.48 0.04
N LEU A 137 -11.43 -7.85 -0.14
CA LEU A 137 -10.27 -7.46 0.68
C LEU A 137 -10.46 -7.74 2.18
N LYS A 138 -11.34 -8.69 2.52
CA LYS A 138 -11.49 -9.16 3.89
C LYS A 138 -10.19 -9.83 4.34
N PRO A 139 -9.55 -9.35 5.41
CA PRO A 139 -8.30 -9.93 5.88
C PRO A 139 -8.52 -11.33 6.47
N LEU A 140 -7.74 -12.29 6.01
CA LEU A 140 -7.62 -13.65 6.56
C LEU A 140 -6.38 -13.78 7.45
N LEU A 141 -5.31 -13.03 7.11
CA LEU A 141 -4.19 -12.77 8.01
C LEU A 141 -3.99 -11.25 8.10
N PRO A 142 -3.79 -10.71 9.32
CA PRO A 142 -3.67 -9.27 9.53
C PRO A 142 -2.40 -8.71 8.89
N GLU A 143 -2.42 -7.41 8.59
CA GLU A 143 -1.23 -6.67 8.19
C GLU A 143 -0.18 -6.70 9.30
N ASN A 144 1.01 -7.20 8.98
CA ASN A 144 2.13 -7.27 9.92
C ASN A 144 3.47 -7.39 9.18
N ALA A 145 4.57 -7.33 9.96
CA ALA A 145 5.88 -7.72 9.51
C ALA A 145 6.09 -9.22 9.77
N TYR A 146 6.14 -10.00 8.71
CA TYR A 146 6.32 -11.44 8.77
C TYR A 146 7.73 -11.85 8.33
N ASP A 147 8.27 -12.91 8.92
CA ASP A 147 9.25 -13.73 8.24
C ASP A 147 8.53 -14.46 7.09
N ALA A 148 9.18 -14.58 5.93
CA ALA A 148 8.53 -15.09 4.72
C ALA A 148 8.17 -16.58 4.84
N ASP A 149 9.04 -17.39 5.45
CA ASP A 149 8.79 -18.83 5.63
C ASP A 149 7.67 -19.07 6.64
N ASP A 150 7.65 -18.29 7.74
CA ASP A 150 6.55 -18.30 8.71
C ASP A 150 5.21 -17.89 8.08
N LEU A 151 5.23 -16.89 7.21
CA LEU A 151 4.03 -16.45 6.51
C LEU A 151 3.47 -17.55 5.61
N VAL A 152 4.33 -18.25 4.85
CA VAL A 152 3.91 -19.40 4.04
C VAL A 152 3.23 -20.47 4.91
N SER A 153 3.84 -20.82 6.05
CA SER A 153 3.28 -21.79 6.98
C SER A 153 1.91 -21.38 7.54
N LYS A 154 1.66 -20.07 7.70
CA LYS A 154 0.36 -19.53 8.13
C LYS A 154 -0.67 -19.57 7.01
N ILE A 155 -0.26 -19.21 5.79
CA ILE A 155 -1.12 -19.22 4.60
C ILE A 155 -1.65 -20.63 4.34
N GLU A 156 -0.80 -21.64 4.41
CA GLU A 156 -1.19 -23.05 4.18
C GLU A 156 -2.20 -23.56 5.21
N LYS A 157 -2.33 -22.88 6.34
CA LYS A 157 -3.30 -23.21 7.41
C LYS A 157 -4.59 -22.40 7.32
N ILE A 158 -4.74 -21.50 6.36
CA ILE A 158 -5.98 -20.74 6.17
C ILE A 158 -7.11 -21.71 5.78
N PRO A 159 -8.25 -21.71 6.47
CA PRO A 159 -9.34 -22.64 6.18
C PRO A 159 -9.83 -22.57 4.72
N GLU A 160 -9.89 -21.38 4.12
CA GLU A 160 -10.30 -21.15 2.74
C GLU A 160 -9.36 -21.84 1.73
N ILE A 161 -8.07 -21.99 2.09
CA ILE A 161 -7.09 -22.74 1.31
C ILE A 161 -7.26 -24.24 1.55
N ILE A 162 -7.34 -24.69 2.81
CA ILE A 162 -7.47 -26.11 3.18
C ILE A 162 -8.72 -26.74 2.54
N TYR A 163 -9.84 -26.02 2.58
CA TYR A 163 -11.11 -26.51 2.03
C TYR A 163 -11.29 -26.20 0.54
N GLY A 164 -10.27 -25.70 -0.12
CA GLY A 164 -10.25 -25.47 -1.57
C GLY A 164 -11.20 -24.38 -2.08
N LYS A 165 -11.65 -23.48 -1.21
CA LYS A 165 -12.45 -22.31 -1.61
C LYS A 165 -11.61 -21.28 -2.36
N ARG A 166 -10.36 -21.11 -1.93
CA ARG A 166 -9.36 -20.26 -2.62
C ARG A 166 -8.32 -21.18 -3.26
N ARG A 167 -8.25 -21.17 -4.59
CA ARG A 167 -7.44 -22.09 -5.39
C ARG A 167 -6.17 -21.45 -5.92
N GLN A 168 -6.11 -20.13 -5.90
CA GLN A 168 -5.01 -19.35 -6.43
C GLN A 168 -4.53 -18.35 -5.38
N ILE A 169 -3.22 -18.14 -5.34
CA ILE A 169 -2.59 -17.09 -4.56
C ILE A 169 -1.95 -16.09 -5.51
N LEU A 170 -2.31 -14.82 -5.38
CA LEU A 170 -1.71 -13.70 -6.08
C LEU A 170 -0.82 -12.92 -5.10
N VAL A 171 0.48 -12.98 -5.26
CA VAL A 171 1.44 -12.19 -4.47
C VAL A 171 1.87 -10.99 -5.29
N VAL A 172 1.65 -9.78 -4.76
CA VAL A 172 1.92 -8.53 -5.47
C VAL A 172 2.87 -7.63 -4.67
N GLY A 173 3.66 -6.82 -5.38
CA GLY A 173 4.56 -5.83 -4.80
C GLY A 173 6.00 -6.28 -4.65
N SER A 174 6.84 -5.41 -4.11
CA SER A 174 8.30 -5.61 -4.01
C SER A 174 8.72 -6.84 -3.21
N GLY A 175 7.89 -7.30 -2.26
CA GLY A 175 8.10 -8.52 -1.49
C GLY A 175 7.71 -9.82 -2.21
N ALA A 176 7.10 -9.73 -3.39
CA ALA A 176 6.63 -10.94 -4.11
C ALA A 176 7.78 -11.90 -4.49
N SER A 177 8.97 -11.38 -4.80
CA SER A 177 10.15 -12.21 -5.07
C SER A 177 10.64 -12.95 -3.82
N VAL A 178 10.54 -12.32 -2.64
CA VAL A 178 10.89 -12.95 -1.36
C VAL A 178 9.89 -14.06 -1.06
N MET A 179 8.60 -13.79 -1.19
CA MET A 179 7.53 -14.77 -0.99
C MET A 179 7.62 -15.95 -1.95
N LYS A 180 7.94 -15.69 -3.23
CA LYS A 180 8.14 -16.76 -4.22
C LYS A 180 9.18 -17.77 -3.75
N LYS A 181 10.35 -17.28 -3.30
CA LYS A 181 11.41 -18.16 -2.77
C LYS A 181 10.95 -18.93 -1.53
N ALA A 182 10.22 -18.31 -0.63
CA ALA A 182 9.71 -18.98 0.57
C ALA A 182 8.73 -20.10 0.21
N PHE A 183 7.82 -19.91 -0.75
CA PHE A 183 6.92 -20.96 -1.24
C PHE A 183 7.68 -22.10 -1.94
N GLU A 184 8.72 -21.79 -2.73
CA GLU A 184 9.58 -22.79 -3.35
C GLU A 184 10.34 -23.62 -2.32
N ASN A 185 10.90 -22.97 -1.28
CA ASN A 185 11.60 -23.63 -0.16
C ASN A 185 10.67 -24.58 0.60
N ALA A 186 9.43 -24.14 0.86
CA ALA A 186 8.40 -24.94 1.52
C ALA A 186 7.88 -26.10 0.64
N LYS A 187 8.26 -26.15 -0.64
CA LYS A 187 7.71 -27.10 -1.63
C LYS A 187 6.18 -27.05 -1.68
N SER A 188 5.62 -25.86 -1.53
CA SER A 188 4.19 -25.65 -1.53
C SER A 188 3.54 -26.16 -2.81
N LYS A 189 2.37 -26.80 -2.67
CA LYS A 189 1.57 -27.29 -3.82
C LYS A 189 0.51 -26.28 -4.27
N LEU A 190 0.49 -25.10 -3.65
CA LEU A 190 -0.47 -24.06 -3.97
C LEU A 190 -0.17 -23.44 -5.35
N ASN A 191 -1.21 -23.02 -6.03
CA ASN A 191 -1.09 -22.31 -7.31
C ASN A 191 -0.77 -20.84 -7.04
N ILE A 192 0.49 -20.41 -7.30
CA ILE A 192 1.01 -19.12 -6.87
C ILE A 192 1.42 -18.31 -8.09
N TYR A 193 0.88 -17.09 -8.17
CA TYR A 193 1.29 -16.08 -9.14
C TYR A 193 1.97 -14.93 -8.41
N CYS A 194 3.11 -14.47 -8.93
CA CYS A 194 3.89 -13.40 -8.33
C CYS A 194 4.06 -12.24 -9.31
N ALA A 195 3.72 -11.04 -8.87
CA ALA A 195 3.90 -9.79 -9.60
C ALA A 195 4.82 -8.82 -8.85
N PRO A 196 6.17 -9.05 -8.87
CA PRO A 196 7.12 -8.25 -8.09
C PRO A 196 7.24 -6.81 -8.57
N GLY A 197 6.86 -6.51 -9.81
CA GLY A 197 6.84 -5.16 -10.37
C GLY A 197 5.58 -4.36 -10.04
N ALA A 198 4.61 -4.95 -9.33
CA ALA A 198 3.40 -4.23 -8.96
C ALA A 198 3.73 -3.08 -7.99
N ALA A 199 3.25 -1.89 -8.32
CA ALA A 199 3.44 -0.67 -7.56
C ALA A 199 2.11 -0.18 -6.96
N ILE A 200 2.20 0.64 -5.90
CA ILE A 200 1.04 1.35 -5.38
C ILE A 200 0.68 2.45 -6.39
N MET A 201 -0.49 2.28 -6.99
CA MET A 201 -1.05 3.24 -7.95
C MET A 201 -1.94 4.26 -7.21
N PRO A 202 -2.02 5.52 -7.67
CA PRO A 202 -2.94 6.51 -7.10
C PRO A 202 -4.38 6.02 -7.03
N LYS A 203 -4.83 5.24 -8.03
CA LYS A 203 -6.14 4.59 -8.02
C LYS A 203 -6.34 3.67 -6.80
N GLY A 204 -5.34 2.87 -6.44
CA GLY A 204 -5.42 1.99 -5.28
C GLY A 204 -5.55 2.78 -3.96
N VAL A 205 -4.82 3.90 -3.84
CA VAL A 205 -4.95 4.81 -2.69
C VAL A 205 -6.34 5.46 -2.66
N ALA A 206 -6.85 5.90 -3.82
CA ALA A 206 -8.18 6.49 -3.92
C ALA A 206 -9.29 5.48 -3.54
N LEU A 207 -9.27 4.28 -4.10
CA LEU A 207 -10.22 3.22 -3.77
C LEU A 207 -10.21 2.87 -2.28
N SER A 208 -9.03 2.84 -1.66
CA SER A 208 -8.90 2.63 -0.22
C SER A 208 -9.49 3.79 0.58
N ALA A 209 -9.27 5.03 0.15
CA ALA A 209 -9.82 6.21 0.81
C ALA A 209 -11.36 6.26 0.70
N PHE A 210 -11.92 5.93 -0.47
CA PHE A 210 -13.37 5.89 -0.69
C PHE A 210 -14.08 4.69 -0.04
N ALA A 211 -13.37 3.70 0.46
CA ALA A 211 -13.94 2.53 1.14
C ALA A 211 -14.50 2.83 2.56
N GLY A 212 -14.86 4.07 2.85
CA GLY A 212 -15.49 4.45 4.11
C GLY A 212 -14.51 4.71 5.25
N LYS A 213 -13.26 5.04 4.95
CA LYS A 213 -12.28 5.41 5.97
C LYS A 213 -12.61 6.75 6.63
N GLU A 214 -12.29 6.85 7.91
CA GLU A 214 -12.50 8.05 8.69
C GLU A 214 -11.61 9.20 8.20
N MET A 215 -12.18 10.41 8.15
CA MET A 215 -11.43 11.64 7.95
C MET A 215 -10.97 12.18 9.29
N ILE A 216 -9.66 12.25 9.48
CA ILE A 216 -9.00 12.73 10.69
C ILE A 216 -8.44 14.13 10.49
N ASP A 217 -8.22 14.84 11.57
CA ASP A 217 -7.51 16.11 11.52
C ASP A 217 -6.05 15.91 11.14
N ALA A 218 -5.49 16.86 10.38
CA ALA A 218 -4.12 16.73 9.88
C ALA A 218 -3.09 16.51 11.02
N ILE A 219 -3.32 17.06 12.20
CA ILE A 219 -2.44 16.88 13.36
C ILE A 219 -2.37 15.41 13.82
N ASP A 220 -3.46 14.65 13.66
CA ASP A 220 -3.58 13.27 14.10
C ASP A 220 -3.08 12.26 13.06
N LEU A 221 -2.76 12.71 11.84
CA LEU A 221 -2.17 11.85 10.83
C LEU A 221 -0.79 11.34 11.30
N LYS A 222 -0.64 10.03 11.44
CA LYS A 222 0.57 9.38 11.97
C LYS A 222 0.98 8.21 11.09
N ALA A 223 2.28 7.92 11.07
CA ALA A 223 2.80 6.72 10.42
C ALA A 223 2.36 5.45 11.15
N SER A 224 1.97 4.44 10.39
CA SER A 224 1.69 3.09 10.89
C SER A 224 2.92 2.20 10.70
N TYR A 225 3.54 1.80 11.79
CA TYR A 225 4.71 0.93 11.76
C TYR A 225 4.35 -0.48 12.24
N CYS A 226 4.30 -1.43 11.32
CA CYS A 226 4.08 -2.85 11.65
C CYS A 226 5.29 -3.51 12.34
N ALA A 227 6.44 -2.84 12.42
CA ALA A 227 7.65 -3.33 13.05
C ALA A 227 8.41 -2.19 13.73
N VAL A 228 9.06 -2.52 14.84
CA VAL A 228 10.01 -1.63 15.52
C VAL A 228 11.13 -1.26 14.54
N SER A 229 11.51 0.01 14.48
CA SER A 229 12.58 0.48 13.59
C SER A 229 13.90 -0.28 13.83
N GLN A 230 14.76 -0.35 12.82
CA GLN A 230 16.04 -1.03 12.97
C GLN A 230 16.89 -0.44 14.12
N ALA A 231 16.80 0.88 14.32
CA ALA A 231 17.48 1.57 15.41
C ALA A 231 16.97 1.17 16.81
N GLU A 232 15.65 0.94 16.94
CA GLU A 232 15.07 0.48 18.21
C GLU A 232 15.35 -0.99 18.48
N ARG A 233 15.50 -1.83 17.43
CA ARG A 233 15.94 -3.23 17.57
C ARG A 233 17.37 -3.34 18.07
N LEU A 234 18.28 -2.52 17.53
CA LEU A 234 19.69 -2.49 17.97
C LEU A 234 19.81 -2.06 19.43
N LYS A 235 18.94 -1.16 19.92
CA LYS A 235 18.90 -0.76 21.33
C LYS A 235 18.38 -1.83 22.29
N LYS A 236 17.59 -2.80 21.81
CA LYS A 236 17.08 -3.90 22.65
C LYS A 236 18.03 -5.09 22.75
N ASN A 237 19.01 -5.19 21.87
CA ASN A 237 19.99 -6.29 21.81
C ASN A 237 21.42 -5.86 22.25
N GLY A 238 21.60 -4.67 22.75
CA GLY A 238 22.80 -4.15 23.40
C GLY A 238 22.50 -3.72 24.83
#